data_7996d6835e7cf54ade193dd1c896080d
#
_entry.id   7996d6835e7cf54ade193dd1c896080d
#
_cell.length_a   1.000
_cell.length_b   1.000
_cell.length_c   1.000
_cell.angle_alpha   90.00
_cell.angle_beta   90.00
_cell.angle_gamma   90.00
#
_symmetry.space_group_name_H-M   'P 1'
#
loop_
_entity.id
_entity.type
_entity.pdbx_description
1 polymer ?
#
loop_
_entity_poly.entity_id
_entity_poly.type
_entity_poly.pdbx_seq_one_letter_code
_entity_poly.pdbx_strand_id
1 'polypeptide(L)'
;MTEITNKSNPKTGSLIKFSVFGVVIAILIVIGSNSFFYAEPGYIYHVRTVLGNEEVVTEVGYKFYPFGRYNSWKRAMTVQALSGSRGSSIRAEKDSDNTSASLPPMSIMFLDQVDALAEATVRFSIPSDSESFLKLAHEYRSPENLLRTSLMPSFKETLKANASLMTAEEYYAGGQTGFNSTFEEQMTNGIFLVKREEIQVSSRKTRASANAALGTDQEEYGEDTKTIFVVNKVLDSEGLPKRKKQRFIEFGITVVSALVTDMNPNRKFVERMQLKQQASADRAIAREQRVQEEEQRLLAIARGEREVAERQAKAKVEQIQKTTEAQTDKQLAITKAEKFRAEAAISKDTAQINFEKAKIEAQTVRTLAEAEAYKKKVILQADNALSQKLDAEIKIQQLWAKAFAERKVPTTVFGGGGTGAPVGSDGEVKAFMQMLTLDAAKRLNYDRDMSKGK
;
A
#
# COMPACT_ATOMS: atom_id res chain seq x y z
N MET A 1 66.60 -36.47 83.31
CA MET A 1 66.92 -35.85 82.00
C MET A 1 66.28 -36.70 80.94
N THR A 2 65.15 -36.38 80.47
CA THR A 2 64.48 -37.06 79.35
C THR A 2 64.26 -36.04 78.23
N GLU A 3 65.09 -36.19 77.20
CA GLU A 3 64.95 -35.39 75.94
C GLU A 3 63.69 -35.83 75.23
N ILE A 4 62.80 -34.89 75.02
CA ILE A 4 61.65 -35.08 74.12
C ILE A 4 62.09 -34.66 72.74
N THR A 5 62.48 -35.64 71.89
CA THR A 5 62.76 -35.45 70.51
C THR A 5 61.42 -35.26 69.74
N ASN A 6 61.16 -34.08 69.40
CA ASN A 6 60.03 -33.72 68.54
C ASN A 6 60.28 -34.16 67.08
N LYS A 7 59.74 -35.35 66.71
CA LYS A 7 59.86 -35.91 65.42
C LYS A 7 58.81 -35.32 64.51
N SER A 8 59.13 -34.21 63.87
CA SER A 8 58.30 -33.61 62.83
C SER A 8 58.14 -34.58 61.67
N ASN A 9 56.92 -35.02 61.43
CA ASN A 9 56.52 -35.97 60.40
C ASN A 9 56.62 -35.27 59.05
N PRO A 10 57.58 -35.65 58.13
CA PRO A 10 57.76 -34.92 56.85
C PRO A 10 56.63 -35.13 55.84
N LYS A 11 55.72 -36.08 56.11
CA LYS A 11 54.58 -36.36 55.22
C LYS A 11 53.41 -35.37 55.36
N THR A 12 53.21 -34.74 56.51
CA THR A 12 52.16 -33.74 56.75
C THR A 12 52.43 -32.41 56.09
N GLY A 13 53.70 -31.99 56.00
CA GLY A 13 54.09 -30.76 55.31
C GLY A 13 53.93 -30.79 53.79
N SER A 14 54.07 -31.99 53.21
CA SER A 14 53.85 -32.22 51.76
C SER A 14 52.35 -32.17 51.44
N LEU A 15 51.52 -32.86 52.25
CA LEU A 15 50.04 -32.85 52.05
C LEU A 15 49.45 -31.45 52.21
N ILE A 16 49.92 -30.65 53.14
CA ILE A 16 49.47 -29.27 53.29
C ILE A 16 49.88 -28.41 52.09
N LYS A 17 51.08 -28.59 51.55
CA LYS A 17 51.56 -27.91 50.31
C LYS A 17 50.72 -28.30 49.09
N PHE A 18 50.37 -29.58 48.92
CA PHE A 18 49.50 -30.03 47.83
C PHE A 18 48.08 -29.53 47.98
N SER A 19 47.54 -29.47 49.20
CA SER A 19 46.17 -28.91 49.43
C SER A 19 46.12 -27.39 49.19
N VAL A 20 47.14 -26.66 49.64
CA VAL A 20 47.27 -25.20 49.34
C VAL A 20 47.43 -24.96 47.84
N PHE A 21 48.23 -25.76 47.14
CA PHE A 21 48.39 -25.69 45.70
C PHE A 21 47.08 -26.00 44.95
N GLY A 22 46.32 -27.02 45.40
CA GLY A 22 45.00 -27.32 44.86
C GLY A 22 43.99 -26.19 45.08
N VAL A 23 44.00 -25.55 46.22
CA VAL A 23 43.14 -24.39 46.51
C VAL A 23 43.53 -23.19 45.64
N VAL A 24 44.83 -22.94 45.44
CA VAL A 24 45.31 -21.85 44.57
C VAL A 24 44.89 -22.10 43.11
N ILE A 25 45.04 -23.33 42.65
CA ILE A 25 44.56 -23.70 41.30
C ILE A 25 43.04 -23.52 41.19
N ALA A 26 42.26 -23.96 42.17
CA ALA A 26 40.81 -23.78 42.16
C ALA A 26 40.43 -22.27 42.15
N ILE A 27 41.11 -21.46 42.92
CA ILE A 27 40.96 -20.00 42.93
C ILE A 27 41.31 -19.40 41.54
N LEU A 28 42.39 -19.84 40.92
CA LEU A 28 42.81 -19.38 39.58
C LEU A 28 41.79 -19.79 38.52
N ILE A 29 41.22 -20.99 38.61
CA ILE A 29 40.19 -21.44 37.72
C ILE A 29 38.90 -20.60 37.88
N VAL A 30 38.50 -20.33 39.12
CA VAL A 30 37.34 -19.47 39.41
C VAL A 30 37.59 -18.03 38.92
N ILE A 31 38.79 -17.50 39.13
CA ILE A 31 39.17 -16.19 38.63
C ILE A 31 39.17 -16.20 37.11
N GLY A 32 39.76 -17.23 36.48
CA GLY A 32 39.80 -17.35 35.03
C GLY A 32 38.42 -17.45 34.40
N SER A 33 37.55 -18.30 34.96
CA SER A 33 36.20 -18.49 34.42
C SER A 33 35.31 -17.25 34.57
N ASN A 34 35.55 -16.41 35.59
CA ASN A 34 34.78 -15.16 35.80
C ASN A 34 35.46 -13.91 35.24
N SER A 35 36.60 -14.04 34.55
CA SER A 35 37.35 -12.92 34.05
C SER A 35 37.31 -12.80 32.51
N PHE A 36 36.69 -13.73 31.84
CA PHE A 36 36.54 -13.71 30.37
C PHE A 36 35.11 -13.85 29.96
N PHE A 37 34.72 -13.11 28.95
CA PHE A 37 33.47 -13.32 28.23
C PHE A 37 33.76 -13.39 26.72
N TYR A 38 32.87 -14.03 26.00
CA TYR A 38 32.91 -14.09 24.55
C TYR A 38 32.00 -13.00 23.98
N ALA A 39 32.58 -12.06 23.25
CA ALA A 39 31.83 -11.03 22.54
C ALA A 39 31.33 -11.56 21.19
N GLU A 40 30.02 -11.68 21.05
CA GLU A 40 29.35 -12.18 19.85
C GLU A 40 29.23 -11.08 18.77
N PRO A 41 29.19 -11.46 17.49
CA PRO A 41 28.97 -10.51 16.40
C PRO A 41 27.55 -9.91 16.49
N GLY A 42 27.42 -8.62 16.18
CA GLY A 42 26.13 -7.91 16.22
C GLY A 42 25.76 -7.29 17.57
N TYR A 43 26.62 -7.46 18.57
CA TYR A 43 26.46 -6.85 19.90
C TYR A 43 27.52 -5.78 20.17
N ILE A 44 27.17 -4.87 21.05
CA ILE A 44 28.08 -3.90 21.72
C ILE A 44 28.02 -4.20 23.21
N TYR A 45 29.16 -4.32 23.82
CA TYR A 45 29.24 -4.65 25.25
C TYR A 45 29.72 -3.45 26.04
N HIS A 46 28.91 -3.07 27.04
CA HIS A 46 29.30 -2.11 28.05
C HIS A 46 29.96 -2.87 29.22
N VAL A 47 31.24 -2.79 29.32
CA VAL A 47 32.03 -3.48 30.31
C VAL A 47 32.43 -2.50 31.41
N ARG A 48 32.15 -2.86 32.66
CA ARG A 48 32.56 -2.09 33.83
C ARG A 48 33.45 -2.97 34.68
N THR A 49 34.66 -2.48 34.93
CA THR A 49 35.61 -3.16 35.78
C THR A 49 35.32 -2.88 37.25
N VAL A 50 35.85 -3.69 38.17
CA VAL A 50 35.72 -3.49 39.61
C VAL A 50 36.35 -2.15 40.06
N LEU A 51 37.34 -1.67 39.34
CA LEU A 51 38.02 -0.40 39.63
C LEU A 51 37.20 0.83 39.15
N GLY A 52 36.07 0.63 38.55
CA GLY A 52 35.18 1.69 38.05
C GLY A 52 35.49 2.18 36.66
N ASN A 53 36.47 1.61 35.94
CA ASN A 53 36.72 1.92 34.55
C ASN A 53 35.62 1.32 33.68
N GLU A 54 35.19 2.09 32.70
CA GLU A 54 34.15 1.67 31.72
C GLU A 54 34.80 1.58 30.33
N GLU A 55 34.49 0.50 29.64
CA GLU A 55 35.00 0.24 28.30
C GLU A 55 33.85 -0.25 27.40
N VAL A 56 33.91 0.15 26.13
CA VAL A 56 32.96 -0.30 25.12
C VAL A 56 33.65 -1.28 24.19
N VAL A 57 33.16 -2.52 24.18
CA VAL A 57 33.70 -3.58 23.34
C VAL A 57 32.78 -3.81 22.15
N THR A 58 33.29 -3.56 20.94
CA THR A 58 32.58 -3.78 19.67
C THR A 58 33.18 -4.92 18.84
N GLU A 59 34.39 -5.36 19.20
CA GLU A 59 35.12 -6.41 18.51
C GLU A 59 34.71 -7.79 19.00
N VAL A 60 34.64 -8.75 18.09
CA VAL A 60 34.28 -10.15 18.35
C VAL A 60 35.45 -10.91 18.97
N GLY A 61 35.13 -11.88 19.86
CA GLY A 61 36.09 -12.78 20.46
C GLY A 61 36.14 -12.71 21.98
N TYR A 62 37.09 -13.44 22.57
CA TYR A 62 37.27 -13.46 24.01
C TYR A 62 37.85 -12.12 24.50
N LYS A 63 37.19 -11.53 25.49
CA LYS A 63 37.60 -10.27 26.11
C LYS A 63 37.81 -10.49 27.61
N PHE A 64 38.85 -9.81 28.13
CA PHE A 64 39.23 -9.90 29.53
C PHE A 64 38.54 -8.80 30.35
N TYR A 65 37.81 -9.19 31.40
CA TYR A 65 37.09 -8.26 32.29
C TYR A 65 37.16 -8.73 33.75
N PRO A 66 38.26 -8.56 34.45
CA PRO A 66 38.48 -9.17 35.72
C PRO A 66 37.40 -8.76 36.75
N PHE A 67 36.54 -9.73 37.14
CA PHE A 67 35.45 -9.56 38.10
C PHE A 67 34.47 -8.40 37.80
N GLY A 68 34.47 -7.90 36.58
CA GLY A 68 33.59 -6.83 36.15
C GLY A 68 32.14 -7.27 35.90
N ARG A 69 31.36 -6.32 35.42
CA ARG A 69 30.00 -6.58 34.90
C ARG A 69 29.95 -6.10 33.48
N TYR A 70 29.28 -6.83 32.64
CA TYR A 70 29.01 -6.40 31.26
C TYR A 70 27.52 -6.43 30.97
N ASN A 71 27.08 -5.50 30.14
CA ASN A 71 25.73 -5.47 29.57
C ASN A 71 25.86 -5.58 28.07
N SER A 72 25.15 -6.55 27.48
CA SER A 72 25.10 -6.70 26.01
C SER A 72 24.00 -5.82 25.43
N TRP A 73 24.31 -5.11 24.37
CA TRP A 73 23.40 -4.28 23.62
C TRP A 73 23.41 -4.74 22.16
N LYS A 74 22.26 -5.04 21.60
CA LYS A 74 22.17 -5.37 20.18
C LYS A 74 22.45 -4.13 19.37
N ARG A 75 23.29 -4.27 18.34
CA ARG A 75 23.65 -3.18 17.41
C ARG A 75 22.43 -2.64 16.66
N ALA A 76 21.48 -3.51 16.35
CA ALA A 76 20.23 -3.15 15.70
C ALA A 76 19.05 -3.54 16.61
N MET A 77 18.15 -2.59 16.86
CA MET A 77 16.92 -2.79 17.60
C MET A 77 15.73 -2.53 16.68
N THR A 78 14.70 -3.35 16.79
CA THR A 78 13.50 -3.21 15.97
C THR A 78 12.29 -2.96 16.87
N VAL A 79 11.51 -1.96 16.51
CA VAL A 79 10.17 -1.71 17.07
C VAL A 79 9.17 -1.98 15.98
N GLN A 80 8.22 -2.87 16.25
CA GLN A 80 7.22 -3.26 15.28
C GLN A 80 5.83 -3.28 15.91
N ALA A 81 4.85 -2.86 15.14
CA ALA A 81 3.44 -2.97 15.46
C ALA A 81 2.80 -3.90 14.43
N LEU A 82 2.34 -5.08 14.84
CA LEU A 82 1.83 -6.12 13.94
C LEU A 82 0.56 -6.75 14.47
N SER A 83 -0.29 -7.20 13.57
CA SER A 83 -1.49 -7.98 13.86
C SER A 83 -1.10 -9.33 14.48
N GLY A 84 -1.80 -9.73 15.54
CA GLY A 84 -1.48 -10.96 16.27
C GLY A 84 -0.58 -10.76 17.50
N SER A 85 -0.01 -9.59 17.70
CA SER A 85 0.68 -9.23 18.94
C SER A 85 -0.34 -8.95 20.05
N ARG A 86 -0.50 -9.89 20.98
CA ARG A 86 -1.38 -9.71 22.16
C ARG A 86 -0.66 -8.85 23.21
N GLY A 87 -0.93 -7.56 23.17
CA GLY A 87 -0.38 -6.60 24.12
C GLY A 87 1.04 -6.13 23.79
N SER A 88 1.50 -5.11 24.51
CA SER A 88 2.87 -4.63 24.44
C SER A 88 3.79 -5.64 25.12
N SER A 89 4.36 -6.57 24.35
CA SER A 89 5.40 -7.45 24.84
C SER A 89 6.75 -6.91 24.41
N ILE A 90 7.48 -6.36 25.34
CA ILE A 90 8.94 -6.41 25.23
C ILE A 90 9.25 -7.85 25.55
N ARG A 91 9.48 -8.66 24.53
CA ARG A 91 9.85 -10.04 24.71
C ARG A 91 11.31 -10.06 25.15
N ALA A 92 11.52 -9.92 26.46
CA ALA A 92 12.69 -10.42 27.10
C ALA A 92 12.52 -11.94 27.18
N GLU A 93 12.73 -12.63 26.07
CA GLU A 93 12.88 -14.06 26.09
C GLU A 93 14.17 -14.35 26.85
N LYS A 94 14.16 -15.33 27.71
CA LYS A 94 15.23 -15.72 28.64
C LYS A 94 16.54 -16.15 27.96
N ASP A 95 16.52 -16.22 26.63
CA ASP A 95 17.68 -16.29 25.77
C ASP A 95 18.03 -14.88 25.29
N SER A 96 19.26 -14.50 25.53
CA SER A 96 19.96 -13.21 25.38
C SER A 96 19.77 -12.41 24.08
N ASP A 97 18.79 -12.73 23.24
CA ASP A 97 18.77 -12.32 21.84
C ASP A 97 17.67 -11.33 21.46
N ASN A 98 16.82 -10.90 22.40
CA ASN A 98 15.58 -10.19 22.04
C ASN A 98 15.53 -8.74 22.51
N THR A 99 16.21 -7.86 21.81
CA THR A 99 16.04 -6.41 21.89
C THR A 99 15.08 -5.90 20.79
N SER A 100 13.95 -6.57 20.62
CA SER A 100 12.87 -6.10 19.77
C SER A 100 11.59 -5.88 20.56
N ALA A 101 10.87 -4.81 20.26
CA ALA A 101 9.58 -4.53 20.86
C ALA A 101 8.47 -4.84 19.86
N SER A 102 7.53 -5.69 20.26
CA SER A 102 6.32 -5.96 19.49
C SER A 102 5.11 -5.29 20.14
N LEU A 103 4.37 -4.55 19.36
CA LEU A 103 3.17 -3.82 19.76
C LEU A 103 1.97 -4.36 18.96
N PRO A 104 0.75 -4.25 19.49
CA PRO A 104 -0.44 -4.44 18.68
C PRO A 104 -0.53 -3.32 17.62
N PRO A 105 -1.31 -3.52 16.55
CA PRO A 105 -1.57 -2.49 15.56
C PRO A 105 -1.96 -1.18 16.23
N MET A 106 -1.40 -0.09 15.73
CA MET A 106 -1.57 1.21 16.37
C MET A 106 -2.76 1.94 15.80
N SER A 107 -3.66 2.39 16.69
CA SER A 107 -4.70 3.32 16.29
C SER A 107 -4.09 4.69 16.00
N ILE A 108 -4.28 5.14 14.78
CA ILE A 108 -3.90 6.45 14.25
C ILE A 108 -5.12 7.16 13.73
N MET A 109 -5.05 8.48 13.65
CA MET A 109 -6.11 9.32 13.10
C MET A 109 -5.54 10.19 12.00
N PHE A 110 -6.15 10.11 10.83
CA PHE A 110 -5.81 10.93 9.67
C PHE A 110 -6.31 12.38 9.82
N LEU A 111 -5.87 13.27 8.94
CA LEU A 111 -6.27 14.67 8.91
C LEU A 111 -7.80 14.86 8.81
N ASP A 112 -8.47 14.00 8.05
CA ASP A 112 -9.91 13.97 7.86
C ASP A 112 -10.68 13.25 8.99
N GLN A 113 -10.05 13.03 10.15
CA GLN A 113 -10.61 12.39 11.34
C GLN A 113 -11.05 10.94 11.12
N VAL A 114 -10.44 10.27 10.16
CA VAL A 114 -10.64 8.84 9.94
C VAL A 114 -9.65 8.07 10.80
N ASP A 115 -10.18 7.16 11.64
CA ASP A 115 -9.37 6.24 12.40
C ASP A 115 -8.94 5.05 11.55
N ALA A 116 -7.68 4.64 11.72
CA ALA A 116 -7.15 3.45 11.10
C ALA A 116 -6.22 2.70 12.08
N LEU A 117 -6.10 1.39 11.87
CA LEU A 117 -5.11 0.55 12.54
C LEU A 117 -3.90 0.42 11.62
N ALA A 118 -2.77 0.95 12.06
CA ALA A 118 -1.53 0.92 11.31
C ALA A 118 -0.60 -0.17 11.85
N GLU A 119 -0.03 -0.94 10.94
CA GLU A 119 1.08 -1.85 11.17
C GLU A 119 2.35 -1.23 10.60
N ALA A 120 3.36 -1.11 11.43
CA ALA A 120 4.59 -0.44 11.04
C ALA A 120 5.79 -1.06 11.74
N THR A 121 6.95 -0.94 11.10
CA THR A 121 8.22 -1.44 11.62
C THR A 121 9.28 -0.36 11.46
N VAL A 122 10.05 -0.13 12.51
CA VAL A 122 11.21 0.75 12.50
C VAL A 122 12.41 0.01 13.05
N ARG A 123 13.51 0.10 12.35
CA ARG A 123 14.79 -0.47 12.72
C ARG A 123 15.77 0.65 13.09
N PHE A 124 16.30 0.59 14.29
CA PHE A 124 17.26 1.51 14.83
C PHE A 124 18.66 0.89 14.86
N SER A 125 19.68 1.68 14.63
CA SER A 125 21.08 1.33 14.82
C SER A 125 21.65 2.08 16.00
N ILE A 126 22.24 1.34 16.92
CA ILE A 126 22.91 1.88 18.10
C ILE A 126 24.30 2.40 17.69
N PRO A 127 24.75 3.55 18.21
CA PRO A 127 26.05 4.09 17.88
C PRO A 127 27.17 3.14 18.30
N SER A 128 28.15 2.95 17.42
CA SER A 128 29.35 2.15 17.70
C SER A 128 30.48 2.98 18.32
N ASP A 129 30.32 4.30 18.34
CA ASP A 129 31.25 5.22 18.96
C ASP A 129 31.21 5.11 20.49
N SER A 130 32.38 5.00 21.12
CA SER A 130 32.49 4.75 22.55
C SER A 130 31.89 5.88 23.40
N GLU A 131 32.08 7.15 22.99
CA GLU A 131 31.58 8.29 23.75
C GLU A 131 30.06 8.39 23.71
N SER A 132 29.47 8.30 22.52
CA SER A 132 28.02 8.34 22.32
C SER A 132 27.34 7.14 22.98
N PHE A 133 27.96 5.97 22.88
CA PHE A 133 27.42 4.75 23.48
C PHE A 133 27.47 4.80 25.02
N LEU A 134 28.53 5.30 25.64
CA LEU A 134 28.59 5.45 27.09
C LEU A 134 27.55 6.43 27.62
N LYS A 135 27.34 7.57 26.93
CA LYS A 135 26.24 8.49 27.27
C LYS A 135 24.88 7.79 27.22
N LEU A 136 24.65 6.99 26.18
CA LEU A 136 23.43 6.18 26.03
C LEU A 136 23.29 5.16 27.16
N ALA A 137 24.36 4.41 27.46
CA ALA A 137 24.36 3.36 28.48
C ALA A 137 24.16 3.93 29.89
N HIS A 138 24.66 5.11 30.19
CA HIS A 138 24.45 5.79 31.46
C HIS A 138 23.01 6.28 31.63
N GLU A 139 22.41 6.85 30.59
CA GLU A 139 21.04 7.37 30.64
C GLU A 139 20.01 6.24 30.79
N TYR A 140 20.12 5.22 29.96
CA TYR A 140 19.07 4.18 29.87
C TYR A 140 19.40 2.91 30.66
N ARG A 141 20.65 2.66 30.98
CA ARG A 141 21.18 1.50 31.74
C ARG A 141 20.96 0.13 31.07
N SER A 142 19.88 -0.07 30.36
CA SER A 142 19.58 -1.32 29.65
C SER A 142 18.91 -1.06 28.30
N PRO A 143 19.08 -1.96 27.32
CA PRO A 143 18.42 -1.86 26.04
C PRO A 143 16.88 -1.86 26.12
N GLU A 144 16.33 -2.57 27.08
CA GLU A 144 14.88 -2.64 27.35
C GLU A 144 14.33 -1.29 27.83
N ASN A 145 15.06 -0.58 28.69
CA ASN A 145 14.66 0.75 29.12
C ASN A 145 14.72 1.74 27.96
N LEU A 146 15.75 1.68 27.12
CA LEU A 146 15.83 2.49 25.90
C LEU A 146 14.61 2.24 24.99
N LEU A 147 14.28 0.98 24.73
CA LEU A 147 13.10 0.62 23.94
C LEU A 147 11.83 1.21 24.54
N ARG A 148 11.62 1.00 25.84
CA ARG A 148 10.40 1.40 26.54
C ARG A 148 10.24 2.91 26.68
N THR A 149 11.31 3.62 27.02
CA THR A 149 11.24 5.03 27.42
C THR A 149 11.52 6.00 26.28
N SER A 150 12.23 5.56 25.23
CA SER A 150 12.61 6.42 24.10
C SER A 150 12.11 5.92 22.76
N LEU A 151 12.51 4.73 22.32
CA LEU A 151 12.24 4.28 20.95
C LEU A 151 10.77 4.00 20.68
N MET A 152 10.07 3.30 21.58
CA MET A 152 8.63 3.02 21.45
C MET A 152 7.77 4.29 21.49
N PRO A 153 7.95 5.22 22.45
CA PRO A 153 7.22 6.48 22.43
C PRO A 153 7.49 7.30 21.18
N SER A 154 8.74 7.42 20.75
CA SER A 154 9.12 8.14 19.53
C SER A 154 8.48 7.54 18.28
N PHE A 155 8.49 6.21 18.16
CA PHE A 155 7.80 5.49 17.09
C PHE A 155 6.29 5.82 17.06
N LYS A 156 5.63 5.74 18.23
CA LYS A 156 4.21 6.02 18.36
C LYS A 156 3.87 7.47 18.03
N GLU A 157 4.67 8.40 18.54
CA GLU A 157 4.49 9.84 18.29
C GLU A 157 4.65 10.17 16.81
N THR A 158 5.70 9.66 16.18
CA THR A 158 5.98 9.94 14.76
C THR A 158 4.92 9.34 13.85
N LEU A 159 4.47 8.11 14.11
CA LEU A 159 3.44 7.47 13.30
C LEU A 159 2.12 8.25 13.36
N LYS A 160 1.72 8.71 14.55
CA LYS A 160 0.54 9.56 14.74
C LYS A 160 0.69 10.94 14.10
N ALA A 161 1.86 11.55 14.26
CA ALA A 161 2.17 12.84 13.65
C ALA A 161 2.13 12.74 12.11
N ASN A 162 2.69 11.67 11.55
CA ASN A 162 2.65 11.44 10.10
C ASN A 162 1.23 11.27 9.57
N ALA A 163 0.39 10.51 10.28
CA ALA A 163 -1.01 10.33 9.90
C ALA A 163 -1.80 11.64 9.87
N SER A 164 -1.50 12.57 10.77
CA SER A 164 -2.17 13.88 10.82
C SER A 164 -1.82 14.82 9.67
N LEU A 165 -0.83 14.48 8.83
CA LEU A 165 -0.41 15.29 7.68
C LEU A 165 -1.16 14.95 6.38
N MET A 166 -1.79 13.81 6.32
CA MET A 166 -2.42 13.27 5.11
C MET A 166 -3.86 12.86 5.39
N THR A 167 -4.74 12.97 4.41
CA THR A 167 -6.10 12.44 4.52
C THR A 167 -6.12 10.95 4.24
N ALA A 168 -7.09 10.23 4.82
CA ALA A 168 -7.28 8.81 4.54
C ALA A 168 -7.59 8.60 3.05
N GLU A 169 -8.39 9.48 2.45
CA GLU A 169 -8.72 9.41 1.03
C GLU A 169 -7.46 9.48 0.15
N GLU A 170 -6.55 10.39 0.46
CA GLU A 170 -5.28 10.54 -0.27
C GLU A 170 -4.38 9.32 -0.12
N TYR A 171 -4.27 8.76 1.10
CA TYR A 171 -3.51 7.55 1.36
C TYR A 171 -4.00 6.37 0.51
N TYR A 172 -5.32 6.12 0.49
CA TYR A 172 -5.92 5.02 -0.25
C TYR A 172 -6.05 5.29 -1.75
N ALA A 173 -5.93 6.53 -2.20
CA ALA A 173 -5.87 6.90 -3.61
C ALA A 173 -4.47 6.71 -4.25
N GLY A 174 -3.49 6.20 -3.50
CA GLY A 174 -2.14 5.92 -3.98
C GLY A 174 -1.02 6.67 -3.26
N GLY A 175 -1.35 7.44 -2.21
CA GLY A 175 -0.39 8.20 -1.40
C GLY A 175 0.50 7.37 -0.46
N GLN A 176 0.43 6.04 -0.49
CA GLN A 176 1.16 5.14 0.42
C GLN A 176 2.68 5.34 0.39
N THR A 177 3.24 5.50 -0.80
CA THR A 177 4.69 5.72 -0.96
C THR A 177 5.11 7.05 -0.33
N GLY A 178 4.33 8.11 -0.54
CA GLY A 178 4.57 9.41 0.07
C GLY A 178 4.46 9.38 1.59
N PHE A 179 3.49 8.63 2.11
CA PHE A 179 3.31 8.41 3.54
C PHE A 179 4.53 7.72 4.16
N ASN A 180 5.02 6.64 3.54
CA ASN A 180 6.18 5.90 4.00
C ASN A 180 7.44 6.75 3.97
N SER A 181 7.68 7.47 2.87
CA SER A 181 8.83 8.38 2.74
C SER A 181 8.81 9.48 3.81
N THR A 182 7.65 10.10 4.04
CA THR A 182 7.49 11.13 5.08
C THR A 182 7.65 10.56 6.49
N PHE A 183 7.19 9.32 6.72
CA PHE A 183 7.37 8.63 8.00
C PHE A 183 8.85 8.35 8.28
N GLU A 184 9.58 7.82 7.30
CA GLU A 184 11.02 7.58 7.41
C GLU A 184 11.80 8.89 7.63
N GLU A 185 11.45 9.94 6.89
CA GLU A 185 12.04 11.27 7.04
C GLU A 185 11.82 11.84 8.44
N GLN A 186 10.59 11.74 8.98
CA GLN A 186 10.28 12.21 10.32
C GLN A 186 10.94 11.38 11.41
N MET A 187 11.09 10.07 11.20
CA MET A 187 11.83 9.21 12.12
C MET A 187 13.32 9.56 12.14
N THR A 188 13.91 9.89 11.00
CA THR A 188 15.33 10.18 10.85
C THR A 188 15.70 11.59 11.28
N ASN A 189 14.91 12.59 10.86
CA ASN A 189 15.27 14.01 11.01
C ASN A 189 14.44 14.73 12.08
N GLY A 190 13.43 14.09 12.63
CA GLY A 190 12.51 14.67 13.59
C GLY A 190 11.15 15.04 13.01
N ILE A 191 10.16 15.15 13.89
CA ILE A 191 8.76 15.38 13.58
C ILE A 191 8.55 16.81 13.11
N PHE A 192 7.78 17.00 12.02
CA PHE A 192 7.38 18.32 11.57
C PHE A 192 6.50 19.04 12.60
N LEU A 193 6.84 20.25 12.91
CA LEU A 193 5.93 21.15 13.62
C LEU A 193 4.89 21.65 12.63
N VAL A 194 3.64 21.42 12.98
CA VAL A 194 2.51 21.78 12.12
C VAL A 194 1.57 22.73 12.83
N LYS A 195 0.97 23.62 12.04
CA LYS A 195 -0.10 24.52 12.48
C LYS A 195 -1.36 24.17 11.70
N ARG A 196 -2.44 23.94 12.41
CA ARG A 196 -3.75 23.73 11.80
C ARG A 196 -4.39 25.11 11.57
N GLU A 197 -4.75 25.36 10.33
CA GLU A 197 -5.44 26.59 9.93
C GLU A 197 -6.80 26.23 9.36
N GLU A 198 -7.77 27.03 9.69
CA GLU A 198 -9.12 26.91 9.19
C GLU A 198 -9.27 27.85 8.01
N ILE A 199 -9.45 27.30 6.81
CA ILE A 199 -9.62 28.09 5.59
C ILE A 199 -11.08 27.93 5.15
N GLN A 200 -11.75 29.06 4.99
CA GLN A 200 -13.07 29.10 4.40
C GLN A 200 -12.92 29.18 2.88
N VAL A 201 -13.31 28.11 2.20
CA VAL A 201 -13.33 28.06 0.75
C VAL A 201 -14.75 28.27 0.27
N SER A 202 -14.98 29.41 -0.38
CA SER A 202 -16.26 29.66 -1.06
C SER A 202 -16.35 28.82 -2.31
N SER A 203 -17.23 27.85 -2.31
CA SER A 203 -17.54 27.04 -3.50
C SER A 203 -18.65 27.73 -4.27
N ARG A 204 -18.30 28.38 -5.38
CA ARG A 204 -19.27 28.92 -6.33
C ARG A 204 -19.98 27.77 -7.03
N LYS A 205 -21.11 27.34 -6.53
CA LYS A 205 -21.99 26.44 -7.26
C LYS A 205 -22.89 27.31 -8.13
N THR A 206 -22.64 27.31 -9.43
CA THR A 206 -23.62 27.77 -10.41
C THR A 206 -24.80 26.80 -10.32
N ARG A 207 -25.84 27.12 -9.56
CA ARG A 207 -27.12 26.45 -9.68
C ARG A 207 -27.67 26.92 -11.02
N ALA A 208 -27.62 26.08 -12.03
CA ALA A 208 -28.44 26.24 -13.19
C ALA A 208 -29.90 26.19 -12.69
N SER A 209 -30.51 27.37 -12.62
CA SER A 209 -31.89 27.49 -12.22
C SER A 209 -32.75 26.71 -13.19
N ALA A 210 -33.56 25.77 -12.68
CA ALA A 210 -34.58 25.07 -13.47
C ALA A 210 -35.63 26.08 -14.04
N ASN A 211 -35.55 27.37 -13.71
CA ASN A 211 -36.41 28.41 -14.15
C ASN A 211 -35.88 29.28 -15.31
N ALA A 212 -34.75 28.89 -15.93
CA ALA A 212 -34.23 29.58 -17.13
C ALA A 212 -35.20 29.52 -18.33
N ALA A 213 -36.27 28.73 -18.25
CA ALA A 213 -37.37 28.71 -19.24
C ALA A 213 -38.36 29.89 -19.11
N LEU A 214 -38.27 30.72 -18.06
CA LEU A 214 -39.18 31.81 -17.77
C LEU A 214 -38.57 33.22 -17.81
N GLY A 215 -37.38 33.35 -18.37
CA GLY A 215 -36.86 34.69 -18.76
C GLY A 215 -36.58 35.67 -17.61
N THR A 216 -36.39 35.22 -16.39
CA THR A 216 -35.96 36.05 -15.27
C THR A 216 -34.56 35.65 -14.88
N ASP A 217 -33.56 36.37 -15.43
CA ASP A 217 -32.15 36.29 -15.09
C ASP A 217 -31.91 36.83 -13.67
N GLN A 218 -32.28 36.08 -12.65
CA GLN A 218 -31.72 36.25 -11.30
C GLN A 218 -30.86 35.03 -11.02
N GLU A 219 -29.57 35.16 -11.32
CA GLU A 219 -28.52 34.28 -10.80
C GLU A 219 -28.44 34.49 -9.29
N GLU A 220 -29.16 33.66 -8.52
CA GLU A 220 -29.01 33.59 -7.08
C GLU A 220 -27.70 32.83 -6.78
N TYR A 221 -26.64 33.61 -6.58
CA TYR A 221 -25.33 33.08 -6.18
C TYR A 221 -25.40 32.67 -4.69
N GLY A 222 -25.74 31.43 -4.45
CA GLY A 222 -25.56 30.84 -3.14
C GLY A 222 -24.07 30.57 -2.91
N GLU A 223 -23.41 31.38 -2.12
CA GLU A 223 -22.06 31.09 -1.62
C GLU A 223 -22.17 30.03 -0.53
N ASP A 224 -22.01 28.77 -0.89
CA ASP A 224 -21.78 27.72 0.09
C ASP A 224 -20.33 27.83 0.58
N THR A 225 -20.16 28.50 1.72
CA THR A 225 -18.85 28.58 2.37
C THR A 225 -18.56 27.26 3.06
N LYS A 226 -17.62 26.50 2.52
CA LYS A 226 -17.15 25.25 3.13
C LYS A 226 -15.87 25.52 3.90
N THR A 227 -15.91 25.28 5.21
CA THR A 227 -14.72 25.30 6.05
C THR A 227 -13.88 24.05 5.80
N ILE A 228 -12.63 24.24 5.40
CA ILE A 228 -11.65 23.17 5.20
C ILE A 228 -10.51 23.40 6.19
N PHE A 229 -10.14 22.34 6.91
CA PHE A 229 -8.95 22.36 7.75
C PHE A 229 -7.72 21.99 6.90
N VAL A 230 -6.74 22.88 6.90
CA VAL A 230 -5.45 22.67 6.24
C VAL A 230 -4.36 22.62 7.30
N VAL A 231 -3.47 21.65 7.19
CA VAL A 231 -2.31 21.54 8.06
C VAL A 231 -1.09 22.06 7.30
N ASN A 232 -0.58 23.18 7.78
CA ASN A 232 0.63 23.81 7.23
C ASN A 232 1.83 23.48 8.10
N LYS A 233 2.96 23.10 7.48
CA LYS A 233 4.24 22.96 8.18
C LYS A 233 4.72 24.33 8.62
N VAL A 234 5.12 24.45 9.88
CA VAL A 234 5.73 25.69 10.39
C VAL A 234 7.11 25.83 9.76
N LEU A 235 7.34 26.94 9.07
CA LEU A 235 8.62 27.25 8.45
C LEU A 235 9.49 28.04 9.41
N ASP A 236 10.79 27.84 9.32
CA ASP A 236 11.80 28.67 10.00
C ASP A 236 12.09 29.95 9.20
N SER A 237 12.90 30.84 9.74
CA SER A 237 13.35 32.09 9.09
C SER A 237 14.03 31.87 7.72
N GLU A 238 14.54 30.66 7.47
CA GLU A 238 15.17 30.26 6.20
C GLU A 238 14.21 29.57 5.22
N GLY A 239 12.89 29.47 5.57
CA GLY A 239 11.90 28.78 4.73
C GLY A 239 11.91 27.26 4.83
N LEU A 240 12.70 26.69 5.73
CA LEU A 240 12.75 25.25 5.97
C LEU A 240 11.70 24.81 7.00
N PRO A 241 11.10 23.63 6.87
CA PRO A 241 10.12 23.14 7.82
C PRO A 241 10.79 22.88 9.19
N LYS A 242 10.26 23.57 10.20
CA LYS A 242 10.75 23.42 11.58
C LYS A 242 10.37 22.04 12.11
N ARG A 243 11.35 21.40 12.79
CA ARG A 243 11.21 20.02 13.29
C ARG A 243 11.46 19.94 14.79
N LYS A 244 10.72 19.06 15.46
CA LYS A 244 11.02 18.62 16.82
C LYS A 244 11.99 17.44 16.72
N LYS A 245 13.22 17.60 17.17
CA LYS A 245 14.21 16.51 17.19
C LYS A 245 13.75 15.42 18.14
N GLN A 246 14.00 14.19 17.73
CA GLN A 246 13.75 12.99 18.55
C GLN A 246 14.86 12.85 19.59
N ARG A 247 14.51 12.49 20.81
CA ARG A 247 15.47 12.37 21.92
C ARG A 247 16.57 11.34 21.66
N PHE A 248 16.26 10.25 20.99
CA PHE A 248 17.24 9.21 20.70
C PHE A 248 18.35 9.66 19.74
N ILE A 249 18.09 10.66 18.89
CA ILE A 249 19.08 11.21 17.95
C ILE A 249 20.22 11.89 18.72
N GLU A 250 19.93 12.50 19.87
CA GLU A 250 20.93 13.17 20.71
C GLU A 250 21.99 12.19 21.24
N PHE A 251 21.63 10.91 21.35
CA PHE A 251 22.53 9.82 21.77
C PHE A 251 23.21 9.11 20.60
N GLY A 252 23.11 9.64 19.37
CA GLY A 252 23.75 9.07 18.19
C GLY A 252 23.04 7.83 17.62
N ILE A 253 21.80 7.53 18.04
CA ILE A 253 21.00 6.45 17.46
C ILE A 253 20.49 6.91 16.10
N THR A 254 20.65 6.07 15.08
CA THR A 254 20.21 6.33 13.72
C THR A 254 19.07 5.39 13.32
N VAL A 255 18.20 5.86 12.46
CA VAL A 255 17.12 5.05 11.86
C VAL A 255 17.66 4.42 10.58
N VAL A 256 17.59 3.09 10.50
CA VAL A 256 18.04 2.32 9.32
C VAL A 256 16.92 2.21 8.31
N SER A 257 15.70 1.98 8.79
CA SER A 257 14.51 1.90 7.95
C SER A 257 13.27 2.16 8.80
N ALA A 258 12.28 2.81 8.23
CA ALA A 258 10.97 3.01 8.85
C ALA A 258 9.90 2.81 7.78
N LEU A 259 9.05 1.80 7.96
CA LEU A 259 8.09 1.37 6.97
C LEU A 259 6.74 1.10 7.64
N VAL A 260 5.67 1.58 7.03
CA VAL A 260 4.32 1.14 7.33
C VAL A 260 3.98 -0.01 6.39
N THR A 261 3.71 -1.18 6.97
CA THR A 261 3.49 -2.43 6.24
C THR A 261 2.04 -2.62 5.84
N ASP A 262 1.13 -2.25 6.73
CA ASP A 262 -0.30 -2.35 6.46
C ASP A 262 -1.08 -1.25 7.17
N MET A 263 -2.25 -0.92 6.65
CA MET A 263 -3.14 0.07 7.24
C MET A 263 -4.60 -0.30 7.00
N ASN A 264 -5.27 -0.64 8.08
CA ASN A 264 -6.67 -1.03 8.09
C ASN A 264 -7.56 0.16 8.53
N PRO A 265 -8.31 0.76 7.62
CA PRO A 265 -9.20 1.86 7.94
C PRO A 265 -10.45 1.37 8.65
N ASN A 266 -11.11 2.28 9.34
CA ASN A 266 -12.40 2.00 9.96
C ASN A 266 -13.43 1.56 8.89
N ARG A 267 -14.20 0.52 9.20
CA ARG A 267 -15.23 -0.04 8.32
C ARG A 267 -16.20 1.01 7.78
N LYS A 268 -16.59 1.97 8.59
CA LYS A 268 -17.46 3.10 8.17
C LYS A 268 -16.83 3.96 7.07
N PHE A 269 -15.51 4.10 7.07
CA PHE A 269 -14.81 4.82 6.01
C PHE A 269 -14.85 4.03 4.70
N VAL A 270 -14.62 2.72 4.76
CA VAL A 270 -14.68 1.82 3.58
C VAL A 270 -16.07 1.87 2.96
N GLU A 271 -17.12 1.72 3.77
CA GLU A 271 -18.50 1.81 3.33
C GLU A 271 -18.82 3.17 2.67
N ARG A 272 -18.37 4.27 3.28
CA ARG A 272 -18.51 5.63 2.72
C ARG A 272 -17.79 5.78 1.38
N MET A 273 -16.58 5.24 1.27
CA MET A 273 -15.83 5.27 0.00
C MET A 273 -16.51 4.48 -1.10
N GLN A 274 -17.05 3.30 -0.77
CA GLN A 274 -17.83 2.50 -1.72
C GLN A 274 -19.09 3.26 -2.19
N LEU A 275 -19.85 3.84 -1.27
CA LEU A 275 -21.02 4.67 -1.61
C LEU A 275 -20.64 5.89 -2.45
N LYS A 276 -19.53 6.55 -2.16
CA LYS A 276 -19.03 7.68 -2.95
C LYS A 276 -18.67 7.26 -4.37
N GLN A 277 -18.02 6.10 -4.53
CA GLN A 277 -17.68 5.55 -5.84
C GLN A 277 -18.94 5.16 -6.62
N GLN A 278 -19.90 4.48 -5.99
CA GLN A 278 -21.20 4.16 -6.61
C GLN A 278 -21.92 5.44 -7.05
N ALA A 279 -22.06 6.42 -6.16
CA ALA A 279 -22.70 7.68 -6.49
C ALA A 279 -21.98 8.46 -7.62
N SER A 280 -20.66 8.36 -7.71
CA SER A 280 -19.91 8.98 -8.81
C SER A 280 -20.14 8.27 -10.14
N ALA A 281 -20.19 6.93 -10.12
CA ALA A 281 -20.53 6.12 -11.28
C ALA A 281 -21.98 6.38 -11.76
N ASP A 282 -22.94 6.40 -10.83
CA ASP A 282 -24.34 6.71 -11.14
C ASP A 282 -24.50 8.11 -11.75
N ARG A 283 -23.77 9.09 -11.22
CA ARG A 283 -23.76 10.45 -11.81
C ARG A 283 -23.13 10.48 -13.21
N ALA A 284 -22.08 9.68 -13.45
CA ALA A 284 -21.49 9.57 -14.78
C ALA A 284 -22.46 8.96 -15.77
N ILE A 285 -23.14 7.86 -15.39
CA ILE A 285 -24.21 7.22 -16.19
C ILE A 285 -25.35 8.19 -16.46
N ALA A 286 -25.83 8.89 -15.43
CA ALA A 286 -26.93 9.85 -15.58
C ALA A 286 -26.58 11.04 -16.51
N ARG A 287 -25.33 11.51 -16.47
CA ARG A 287 -24.85 12.54 -17.41
C ARG A 287 -24.87 12.03 -18.84
N GLU A 288 -24.40 10.82 -19.01
CA GLU A 288 -24.34 10.19 -20.32
C GLU A 288 -25.73 9.96 -20.92
N GLN A 289 -26.65 9.46 -20.11
CA GLN A 289 -28.06 9.32 -20.53
C GLN A 289 -28.65 10.64 -20.96
N ARG A 290 -28.39 11.74 -20.26
CA ARG A 290 -28.85 13.09 -20.67
C ARG A 290 -28.27 13.51 -22.03
N VAL A 291 -26.96 13.27 -22.22
CA VAL A 291 -26.31 13.58 -23.50
C VAL A 291 -26.93 12.77 -24.62
N GLN A 292 -27.17 11.47 -24.41
CA GLN A 292 -27.84 10.61 -25.38
C GLN A 292 -29.29 11.05 -25.68
N GLU A 293 -30.05 11.44 -24.64
CA GLU A 293 -31.42 11.97 -24.81
C GLU A 293 -31.41 13.28 -25.61
N GLU A 294 -30.45 14.16 -25.32
CA GLU A 294 -30.30 15.44 -26.04
C GLU A 294 -29.91 15.21 -27.51
N GLU A 295 -29.01 14.29 -27.78
CA GLU A 295 -28.64 13.90 -29.16
C GLU A 295 -29.81 13.23 -29.88
N GLN A 296 -30.57 12.35 -29.23
CA GLN A 296 -31.77 11.76 -29.79
C GLN A 296 -32.85 12.81 -30.09
N ARG A 297 -32.98 13.81 -29.22
CA ARG A 297 -33.90 14.95 -29.47
C ARG A 297 -33.45 15.78 -30.65
N LEU A 298 -32.17 16.09 -30.77
CA LEU A 298 -31.62 16.81 -31.92
C LEU A 298 -31.80 16.02 -33.22
N LEU A 299 -31.59 14.72 -33.18
CA LEU A 299 -31.84 13.83 -34.32
C LEU A 299 -33.34 13.78 -34.70
N ALA A 300 -34.24 13.77 -33.71
CA ALA A 300 -35.68 13.80 -33.98
C ALA A 300 -36.11 15.13 -34.60
N ILE A 301 -35.55 16.26 -34.11
CA ILE A 301 -35.77 17.60 -34.70
C ILE A 301 -35.26 17.64 -36.14
N ALA A 302 -34.03 17.18 -36.37
CA ALA A 302 -33.43 17.14 -37.70
C ALA A 302 -34.23 16.22 -38.66
N ARG A 303 -34.79 15.10 -38.16
CA ARG A 303 -35.72 14.26 -38.91
C ARG A 303 -37.03 14.97 -39.22
N GLY A 304 -37.59 15.68 -38.23
CA GLY A 304 -38.84 16.44 -38.40
C GLY A 304 -38.64 17.61 -39.40
N GLU A 305 -37.56 18.37 -39.27
CA GLU A 305 -37.24 19.44 -40.26
C GLU A 305 -37.04 18.88 -41.68
N ARG A 306 -36.40 17.73 -41.76
CA ARG A 306 -36.20 17.05 -43.03
C ARG A 306 -37.54 16.58 -43.62
N GLU A 307 -38.44 15.97 -42.81
CA GLU A 307 -39.75 15.54 -43.23
C GLU A 307 -40.61 16.71 -43.70
N VAL A 308 -40.54 17.84 -42.97
CA VAL A 308 -41.20 19.10 -43.38
C VAL A 308 -40.62 19.63 -44.70
N ALA A 309 -39.29 19.64 -44.81
CA ALA A 309 -38.63 20.06 -46.07
C ALA A 309 -38.97 19.11 -47.22
N GLU A 310 -39.06 17.81 -46.94
CA GLU A 310 -39.44 16.81 -47.95
C GLU A 310 -40.91 16.98 -48.40
N ARG A 311 -41.82 17.25 -47.44
CA ARG A 311 -43.24 17.56 -47.78
C ARG A 311 -43.37 18.87 -48.55
N GLN A 312 -42.57 19.89 -48.16
CA GLN A 312 -42.51 21.17 -48.91
C GLN A 312 -41.92 20.97 -50.32
N ALA A 313 -40.86 20.13 -50.41
CA ALA A 313 -40.26 19.83 -51.73
C ALA A 313 -41.24 19.04 -52.62
N LYS A 314 -41.97 18.05 -52.04
CA LYS A 314 -43.02 17.32 -52.78
C LYS A 314 -44.15 18.25 -53.25
N ALA A 315 -44.60 19.17 -52.37
CA ALA A 315 -45.63 20.16 -52.72
C ALA A 315 -45.16 21.12 -53.84
N LYS A 316 -43.87 21.53 -53.79
CA LYS A 316 -43.27 22.32 -54.86
C LYS A 316 -43.11 21.55 -56.16
N VAL A 317 -42.74 20.27 -56.08
CA VAL A 317 -42.62 19.39 -57.28
C VAL A 317 -44.00 19.18 -57.91
N GLU A 318 -45.05 18.96 -57.09
CA GLU A 318 -46.44 18.89 -57.61
C GLU A 318 -46.89 20.19 -58.24
N GLN A 319 -46.48 21.32 -57.69
CA GLN A 319 -46.80 22.63 -58.24
C GLN A 319 -46.08 22.89 -59.62
N ILE A 320 -44.80 22.45 -59.65
CA ILE A 320 -43.99 22.55 -60.87
C ILE A 320 -44.47 21.56 -61.97
N GLN A 321 -44.88 20.32 -61.51
CA GLN A 321 -45.45 19.34 -62.46
C GLN A 321 -46.70 19.84 -63.14
N LYS A 322 -47.47 20.63 -62.48
CA LYS A 322 -48.68 21.24 -63.05
C LYS A 322 -48.31 22.36 -64.01
N THR A 323 -47.10 22.89 -64.00
CA THR A 323 -46.69 24.03 -64.82
C THR A 323 -45.72 23.70 -65.99
N THR A 324 -44.92 22.64 -65.89
CA THR A 324 -43.93 22.28 -66.93
C THR A 324 -43.54 20.80 -66.82
N GLU A 325 -44.02 19.92 -67.74
CA GLU A 325 -43.69 18.49 -67.75
C GLU A 325 -42.22 18.15 -67.95
N ALA A 326 -41.43 19.07 -68.52
CA ALA A 326 -40.02 18.81 -68.88
C ALA A 326 -39.05 19.02 -67.72
N GLN A 327 -39.44 19.67 -66.58
CA GLN A 327 -38.56 19.91 -65.41
C GLN A 327 -38.74 18.85 -64.29
N THR A 328 -39.81 18.06 -64.40
CA THR A 328 -40.25 17.15 -63.37
C THR A 328 -39.26 15.98 -63.10
N ASP A 329 -38.74 15.41 -64.21
CA ASP A 329 -37.84 14.25 -64.07
C ASP A 329 -36.46 14.62 -63.51
N LYS A 330 -35.96 15.79 -63.81
CA LYS A 330 -34.69 16.27 -63.28
C LYS A 330 -34.77 16.63 -61.79
N GLN A 331 -35.91 17.23 -61.38
CA GLN A 331 -36.15 17.60 -60.01
C GLN A 331 -36.40 16.38 -59.12
N LEU A 332 -37.15 15.38 -59.62
CA LEU A 332 -37.37 14.10 -58.97
C LEU A 332 -36.07 13.30 -58.72
N ALA A 333 -35.16 13.34 -59.71
CA ALA A 333 -33.86 12.69 -59.58
C ALA A 333 -32.97 13.37 -58.48
N ILE A 334 -33.01 14.71 -58.42
CA ILE A 334 -32.26 15.48 -57.40
C ILE A 334 -32.82 15.20 -55.97
N THR A 335 -34.16 15.25 -55.81
CA THR A 335 -34.78 15.01 -54.49
C THR A 335 -34.53 13.59 -54.00
N LYS A 336 -34.54 12.59 -54.91
CA LYS A 336 -34.18 11.20 -54.57
C LYS A 336 -32.71 11.06 -54.14
N ALA A 337 -31.78 11.74 -54.79
CA ALA A 337 -30.38 11.71 -54.47
C ALA A 337 -30.08 12.37 -53.11
N GLU A 338 -30.79 13.46 -52.76
CA GLU A 338 -30.68 14.13 -51.45
C GLU A 338 -31.25 13.27 -50.34
N LYS A 339 -32.37 12.57 -50.58
CA LYS A 339 -32.92 11.62 -49.60
C LYS A 339 -31.95 10.49 -49.32
N PHE A 340 -31.30 9.91 -50.33
CA PHE A 340 -30.30 8.86 -50.16
C PHE A 340 -29.08 9.33 -49.38
N ARG A 341 -28.60 10.54 -49.65
CA ARG A 341 -27.46 11.13 -48.89
C ARG A 341 -27.81 11.42 -47.45
N ALA A 342 -29.03 11.90 -47.17
CA ALA A 342 -29.49 12.18 -45.84
C ALA A 342 -29.73 10.91 -44.99
N GLU A 343 -30.25 9.83 -45.62
CA GLU A 343 -30.38 8.52 -44.98
C GLU A 343 -29.00 7.89 -44.65
N ALA A 344 -28.02 8.05 -45.56
CA ALA A 344 -26.64 7.60 -45.30
C ALA A 344 -25.96 8.39 -44.17
N ALA A 345 -26.23 9.70 -44.08
CA ALA A 345 -25.70 10.54 -42.96
C ALA A 345 -26.30 10.13 -41.61
N ILE A 346 -27.63 9.93 -41.56
CA ILE A 346 -28.34 9.51 -40.33
C ILE A 346 -27.88 8.12 -39.87
N SER A 347 -27.68 7.17 -40.83
CA SER A 347 -27.17 5.85 -40.47
C SER A 347 -25.74 5.90 -39.88
N LYS A 348 -24.94 6.81 -40.39
CA LYS A 348 -23.58 7.06 -39.87
C LYS A 348 -23.60 7.67 -38.47
N ASP A 349 -24.46 8.67 -38.24
CA ASP A 349 -24.59 9.30 -36.92
C ASP A 349 -25.16 8.31 -35.88
N THR A 350 -26.14 7.46 -36.26
CA THR A 350 -26.67 6.43 -35.41
C THR A 350 -25.62 5.38 -35.04
N ALA A 351 -24.76 5.00 -35.99
CA ALA A 351 -23.65 4.08 -35.74
C ALA A 351 -22.61 4.70 -34.77
N GLN A 352 -22.37 5.99 -34.89
CA GLN A 352 -21.42 6.71 -34.06
C GLN A 352 -21.90 6.83 -32.59
N ILE A 353 -23.21 7.11 -32.42
CA ILE A 353 -23.84 7.15 -31.09
C ILE A 353 -23.84 5.77 -30.42
N ASN A 354 -24.09 4.71 -31.17
CA ASN A 354 -24.01 3.34 -30.64
C ASN A 354 -22.58 2.95 -30.26
N PHE A 355 -21.60 3.43 -30.99
CA PHE A 355 -20.19 3.22 -30.65
C PHE A 355 -19.79 3.96 -29.36
N GLU A 356 -20.21 5.22 -29.19
CA GLU A 356 -19.97 5.96 -27.94
C GLU A 356 -20.65 5.33 -26.73
N LYS A 357 -21.91 4.87 -26.89
CA LYS A 357 -22.61 4.13 -25.86
C LYS A 357 -21.87 2.87 -25.40
N ALA A 358 -21.40 2.06 -26.34
CA ALA A 358 -20.61 0.87 -26.05
C ALA A 358 -19.28 1.20 -25.33
N LYS A 359 -18.66 2.30 -25.69
CA LYS A 359 -17.41 2.77 -25.05
C LYS A 359 -17.64 3.15 -23.59
N ILE A 360 -18.75 3.79 -23.29
CA ILE A 360 -19.10 4.24 -21.94
C ILE A 360 -19.54 3.06 -21.06
N GLU A 361 -20.30 2.12 -21.62
CA GLU A 361 -20.63 0.86 -20.93
C GLU A 361 -19.34 0.09 -20.58
N ALA A 362 -18.38 0.03 -21.49
CA ALA A 362 -17.08 -0.60 -21.23
C ALA A 362 -16.28 0.13 -20.14
N GLN A 363 -16.33 1.46 -20.10
CA GLN A 363 -15.69 2.24 -19.05
C GLN A 363 -16.34 2.02 -17.68
N THR A 364 -17.66 1.94 -17.62
CA THR A 364 -18.42 1.68 -16.38
C THR A 364 -18.13 0.30 -15.81
N VAL A 365 -18.10 -0.72 -16.66
CA VAL A 365 -17.73 -2.09 -16.26
C VAL A 365 -16.29 -2.14 -15.75
N ARG A 366 -15.38 -1.39 -16.39
CA ARG A 366 -13.99 -1.31 -15.94
C ARG A 366 -13.85 -0.66 -14.57
N THR A 367 -14.56 0.44 -14.33
CA THR A 367 -14.52 1.15 -13.02
C THR A 367 -15.11 0.29 -11.90
N LEU A 368 -16.18 -0.46 -12.18
CA LEU A 368 -16.76 -1.42 -11.23
C LEU A 368 -15.78 -2.57 -10.94
N ALA A 369 -15.14 -3.09 -11.98
CA ALA A 369 -14.15 -4.16 -11.82
C ALA A 369 -12.91 -3.70 -11.03
N GLU A 370 -12.45 -2.47 -11.24
CA GLU A 370 -11.36 -1.87 -10.47
C GLU A 370 -11.73 -1.69 -8.98
N ALA A 371 -12.97 -1.27 -8.69
CA ALA A 371 -13.49 -1.16 -7.33
C ALA A 371 -13.59 -2.53 -6.63
N GLU A 372 -14.06 -3.56 -7.35
CA GLU A 372 -14.11 -4.94 -6.82
C GLU A 372 -12.70 -5.53 -6.61
N ALA A 373 -11.77 -5.25 -7.53
CA ALA A 373 -10.38 -5.68 -7.42
C ALA A 373 -9.69 -5.02 -6.21
N TYR A 374 -9.98 -3.74 -5.96
CA TYR A 374 -9.48 -3.03 -4.79
C TYR A 374 -10.03 -3.63 -3.48
N LYS A 375 -11.33 -3.90 -3.42
CA LYS A 375 -11.97 -4.58 -2.29
C LYS A 375 -11.34 -5.96 -2.02
N LYS A 376 -11.13 -6.76 -3.08
CA LYS A 376 -10.46 -8.06 -2.97
C LYS A 376 -9.01 -7.93 -2.52
N LYS A 377 -8.29 -6.91 -2.99
CA LYS A 377 -6.89 -6.66 -2.61
C LYS A 377 -6.77 -6.31 -1.12
N VAL A 378 -7.68 -5.49 -0.59
CA VAL A 378 -7.73 -5.15 0.84
C VAL A 378 -8.03 -6.38 1.70
N ILE A 379 -8.97 -7.21 1.27
CA ILE A 379 -9.31 -8.47 1.95
C ILE A 379 -8.14 -9.46 1.93
N LEU A 380 -7.45 -9.59 0.79
CA LEU A 380 -6.28 -10.48 0.64
C LEU A 380 -5.04 -9.99 1.40
N GLN A 381 -4.93 -8.68 1.65
CA GLN A 381 -3.85 -8.12 2.48
C GLN A 381 -4.08 -8.32 3.97
N ALA A 382 -5.36 -8.37 4.40
CA ALA A 382 -5.72 -8.65 5.79
C ALA A 382 -5.55 -10.13 6.18
N ASP A 383 -5.66 -11.03 5.21
CA ASP A 383 -5.61 -12.48 5.42
C ASP A 383 -4.37 -13.04 4.72
N ASN A 384 -3.31 -13.26 5.49
CA ASN A 384 -2.03 -13.80 5.03
C ASN A 384 -2.08 -15.29 4.63
N ALA A 385 -3.24 -15.80 4.27
CA ALA A 385 -3.47 -17.21 4.00
C ALA A 385 -3.20 -17.55 2.52
N LEU A 386 -2.08 -18.21 2.30
CA LEU A 386 -1.69 -18.83 1.04
C LEU A 386 -2.81 -19.75 0.47
N SER A 387 -3.66 -20.31 1.35
CA SER A 387 -4.80 -21.15 1.00
C SER A 387 -5.89 -20.40 0.21
N GLN A 388 -6.14 -19.13 0.53
CA GLN A 388 -7.16 -18.34 -0.17
C GLN A 388 -6.73 -17.94 -1.59
N LYS A 389 -5.44 -17.78 -1.83
CA LYS A 389 -4.92 -17.56 -3.19
C LYS A 389 -5.12 -18.79 -4.07
N LEU A 390 -4.89 -19.97 -3.52
CA LEU A 390 -5.11 -21.24 -4.21
C LEU A 390 -6.58 -21.50 -4.52
N ASP A 391 -7.47 -21.21 -3.56
CA ASP A 391 -8.92 -21.36 -3.75
C ASP A 391 -9.51 -20.37 -4.77
N ALA A 392 -8.95 -19.15 -4.82
CA ALA A 392 -9.33 -18.17 -5.83
C ALA A 392 -8.87 -18.59 -7.24
N GLU A 393 -7.68 -19.17 -7.36
CA GLU A 393 -7.14 -19.64 -8.64
C GLU A 393 -7.91 -20.88 -9.15
N ILE A 394 -8.26 -21.80 -8.25
CA ILE A 394 -9.13 -22.94 -8.55
C ILE A 394 -10.52 -22.49 -9.01
N LYS A 395 -11.13 -21.49 -8.34
CA LYS A 395 -12.42 -20.92 -8.74
C LYS A 395 -12.37 -20.22 -10.10
N ILE A 396 -11.29 -19.50 -10.38
CA ILE A 396 -11.07 -18.86 -11.68
C ILE A 396 -10.96 -19.94 -12.77
N GLN A 397 -10.22 -21.01 -12.55
CA GLN A 397 -10.10 -22.11 -13.50
C GLN A 397 -11.43 -22.85 -13.70
N GLN A 398 -12.22 -23.03 -12.63
CA GLN A 398 -13.56 -23.64 -12.73
C GLN A 398 -14.54 -22.76 -13.52
N LEU A 399 -14.51 -21.43 -13.33
CA LEU A 399 -15.32 -20.47 -14.09
C LEU A 399 -14.92 -20.44 -15.58
N TRP A 400 -13.63 -20.52 -15.86
CA TRP A 400 -13.11 -20.63 -17.22
C TRP A 400 -13.55 -21.93 -17.90
N ALA A 401 -13.45 -23.06 -17.19
CA ALA A 401 -13.90 -24.35 -17.68
C ALA A 401 -15.41 -24.35 -17.97
N LYS A 402 -16.22 -23.71 -17.09
CA LYS A 402 -17.67 -23.60 -17.30
C LYS A 402 -18.03 -22.69 -18.46
N ALA A 403 -17.37 -21.54 -18.59
CA ALA A 403 -17.54 -20.61 -19.69
C ALA A 403 -17.15 -21.23 -21.05
N PHE A 404 -16.17 -22.14 -21.06
CA PHE A 404 -15.82 -22.89 -22.26
C PHE A 404 -16.79 -24.02 -22.59
N ALA A 405 -17.38 -24.66 -21.57
CA ALA A 405 -18.37 -25.72 -21.78
C ALA A 405 -19.70 -25.19 -22.35
N GLU A 406 -20.07 -23.92 -22.04
CA GLU A 406 -21.29 -23.28 -22.52
C GLU A 406 -21.15 -22.59 -23.89
N ARG A 407 -19.92 -22.49 -24.41
CA ARG A 407 -19.68 -21.85 -25.69
C ARG A 407 -20.07 -22.80 -26.84
N LYS A 408 -21.15 -22.47 -27.53
CA LYS A 408 -21.46 -23.08 -28.81
C LYS A 408 -20.33 -22.76 -29.77
N VAL A 409 -19.49 -23.73 -30.05
CA VAL A 409 -18.43 -23.61 -31.03
C VAL A 409 -19.06 -23.50 -32.41
N PRO A 410 -18.83 -22.44 -33.18
CA PRO A 410 -19.28 -22.42 -34.55
C PRO A 410 -18.50 -23.48 -35.33
N THR A 411 -19.21 -24.37 -35.96
CA THR A 411 -18.73 -25.47 -36.80
C THR A 411 -18.18 -24.92 -38.13
N THR A 412 -17.11 -24.16 -38.08
CA THR A 412 -16.34 -23.83 -39.28
C THR A 412 -14.93 -24.37 -39.11
N VAL A 413 -14.75 -25.59 -39.55
CA VAL A 413 -13.45 -26.22 -39.67
C VAL A 413 -12.77 -25.65 -40.91
N PHE A 414 -11.74 -24.86 -40.74
CA PHE A 414 -10.73 -24.65 -41.77
C PHE A 414 -9.80 -25.86 -41.75
N GLY A 415 -10.04 -26.80 -42.60
CA GLY A 415 -9.23 -27.99 -42.73
C GLY A 415 -9.05 -28.37 -44.17
N GLY A 416 -7.85 -28.32 -44.62
CA GLY A 416 -7.45 -28.94 -45.87
C GLY A 416 -7.45 -30.48 -45.75
N GLY A 417 -8.07 -31.07 -46.71
CA GLY A 417 -7.91 -32.39 -47.33
C GLY A 417 -7.50 -33.63 -46.48
N GLY A 418 -8.36 -34.63 -46.56
CA GLY A 418 -7.94 -36.01 -46.35
C GLY A 418 -8.93 -36.87 -45.56
N THR A 419 -9.79 -37.58 -46.30
CA THR A 419 -10.40 -38.89 -46.05
C THR A 419 -10.79 -39.30 -44.62
N GLY A 420 -12.07 -39.25 -44.30
CA GLY A 420 -12.86 -40.32 -43.70
C GLY A 420 -12.47 -40.89 -42.34
N ALA A 421 -13.09 -40.31 -41.28
CA ALA A 421 -13.65 -41.06 -40.16
C ALA A 421 -14.30 -40.09 -39.17
N PRO A 422 -15.34 -40.44 -38.45
CA PRO A 422 -16.02 -39.56 -37.51
C PRO A 422 -15.13 -39.44 -36.27
N VAL A 423 -14.59 -38.21 -36.05
CA VAL A 423 -13.83 -37.94 -34.82
C VAL A 423 -14.83 -37.59 -33.75
N GLY A 424 -14.96 -38.48 -32.78
CA GLY A 424 -15.68 -38.23 -31.56
C GLY A 424 -15.08 -37.10 -30.73
N SER A 425 -15.86 -36.56 -29.81
CA SER A 425 -15.60 -35.42 -28.92
C SER A 425 -14.24 -35.44 -28.15
N ASP A 426 -13.55 -36.55 -28.14
CA ASP A 426 -12.29 -36.73 -27.43
C ASP A 426 -11.08 -36.07 -28.11
N GLY A 427 -11.15 -35.82 -29.43
CA GLY A 427 -10.07 -35.17 -30.18
C GLY A 427 -9.97 -33.68 -29.90
N GLU A 428 -11.08 -33.02 -29.74
CA GLU A 428 -11.15 -31.57 -29.47
C GLU A 428 -10.69 -31.24 -28.04
N VAL A 429 -11.02 -32.11 -27.09
CA VAL A 429 -10.54 -31.97 -25.70
C VAL A 429 -9.02 -32.16 -25.61
N LYS A 430 -8.45 -33.07 -26.40
CA LYS A 430 -7.00 -33.26 -26.46
C LYS A 430 -6.30 -32.04 -27.12
N ALA A 431 -6.85 -31.49 -28.18
CA ALA A 431 -6.28 -30.30 -28.83
C ALA A 431 -6.35 -29.06 -27.91
N PHE A 432 -7.45 -28.94 -27.17
CA PHE A 432 -7.62 -27.89 -26.16
C PHE A 432 -6.65 -28.03 -24.98
N MET A 433 -6.47 -29.24 -24.47
CA MET A 433 -5.49 -29.53 -23.42
C MET A 433 -4.04 -29.26 -23.88
N GLN A 434 -3.71 -29.56 -25.14
CA GLN A 434 -2.41 -29.23 -25.71
C GLN A 434 -2.22 -27.72 -25.87
N MET A 435 -3.25 -26.97 -26.23
CA MET A 435 -3.18 -25.51 -26.33
C MET A 435 -3.01 -24.85 -24.97
N LEU A 436 -3.67 -25.36 -23.94
CA LEU A 436 -3.60 -24.90 -22.55
C LEU A 436 -2.24 -25.22 -21.92
N THR A 437 -1.65 -26.36 -22.22
CA THR A 437 -0.28 -26.70 -21.80
C THR A 437 0.76 -25.86 -22.54
N LEU A 438 0.52 -25.49 -23.80
CA LEU A 438 1.40 -24.62 -24.56
C LEU A 438 1.38 -23.18 -24.02
N ASP A 439 0.19 -22.67 -23.63
CA ASP A 439 0.05 -21.34 -23.02
C ASP A 439 0.65 -21.27 -21.62
N ALA A 440 0.48 -22.33 -20.82
CA ALA A 440 1.14 -22.48 -19.52
C ALA A 440 2.66 -22.57 -19.65
N ALA A 441 3.16 -23.31 -20.63
CA ALA A 441 4.59 -23.42 -20.93
C ALA A 441 5.18 -22.07 -21.42
N LYS A 442 4.40 -21.30 -22.18
CA LYS A 442 4.79 -19.98 -22.67
C LYS A 442 4.89 -18.95 -21.53
N ARG A 443 3.96 -18.98 -20.57
CA ARG A 443 3.99 -18.14 -19.35
C ARG A 443 5.16 -18.53 -18.43
N LEU A 444 5.41 -19.79 -18.24
CA LEU A 444 6.57 -20.32 -17.48
C LEU A 444 7.91 -19.93 -18.13
N ASN A 445 7.96 -19.88 -19.46
CA ASN A 445 9.16 -19.47 -20.17
C ASN A 445 9.39 -17.94 -20.08
N TYR A 446 8.32 -17.16 -20.06
CA TYR A 446 8.38 -15.70 -19.89
C TYR A 446 8.88 -15.32 -18.47
N ASP A 447 8.42 -16.02 -17.44
CA ASP A 447 8.90 -15.82 -16.05
C ASP A 447 10.37 -16.24 -15.87
N ARG A 448 10.83 -17.21 -16.65
CA ARG A 448 12.21 -17.70 -16.59
C ARG A 448 13.20 -16.76 -17.29
N ASP A 449 12.77 -16.04 -18.31
CA ASP A 449 13.60 -15.04 -19.00
C ASP A 449 13.72 -13.73 -18.21
N MET A 450 12.70 -13.37 -17.42
CA MET A 450 12.75 -12.21 -16.52
C MET A 450 13.71 -12.41 -15.32
N SER A 451 13.98 -13.67 -14.92
CA SER A 451 14.92 -13.98 -13.82
C SER A 451 16.39 -14.03 -14.26
N LYS A 452 16.68 -13.97 -15.56
CA LYS A 452 18.05 -13.97 -16.11
C LYS A 452 18.58 -12.60 -16.51
N GLY A 453 17.80 -11.56 -16.34
CA GLY A 453 18.16 -10.17 -16.67
C GLY A 453 18.41 -9.31 -15.43
N LYS A 454 19.31 -9.79 -14.55
CA LYS A 454 20.02 -8.95 -13.56
C LYS A 454 21.40 -9.49 -13.32
#